data_3987348f2c8aa9dd26e27fcb50ba25ca
#
_entry.id   3987348f2c8aa9dd26e27fcb50ba25ca
#
_cell.length_a   1.000
_cell.length_b   1.000
_cell.length_c   1.000
_cell.angle_alpha   90.00
_cell.angle_beta   90.00
_cell.angle_gamma   90.00
#
_symmetry.space_group_name_H-M   'P 1'
#
loop_
_entity.id
_entity.type
_entity.pdbx_description
1 polymer ?
#
loop_
_entity_poly.entity_id
_entity_poly.type
_entity_poly.pdbx_seq_one_letter_code
_entity_poly.pdbx_strand_id
1 'polypeptide(L)'
;MPILDSNQSYTFSRYFELGLEASELAQQFGYSLTRKVLNLPQFPDELDRLGELRDRIEEVLPFVPLTNELARREILISRVVTELIHYTQAELRIEYSLKVSNWLQGNLDYLLRVNSANQLLVIEA
;
A
#
# COMPACT_ATOMS: atom_id res chain seq x y z
N MET A 1 1.77 -9.86 -29.10
CA MET A 1 0.80 -10.77 -28.54
C MET A 1 0.35 -10.35 -27.16
N PRO A 2 -0.94 -10.25 -26.90
CA PRO A 2 -1.36 -9.92 -25.55
C PRO A 2 -1.04 -11.08 -24.59
N ILE A 3 -0.42 -10.76 -23.47
CA ILE A 3 -0.07 -11.72 -22.43
C ILE A 3 -1.30 -12.04 -21.56
N LEU A 4 -2.19 -11.05 -21.42
CA LEU A 4 -3.42 -11.22 -20.66
C LEU A 4 -4.58 -11.60 -21.58
N ASP A 5 -5.37 -12.57 -21.13
CA ASP A 5 -6.56 -13.03 -21.87
C ASP A 5 -7.73 -12.08 -21.62
N SER A 6 -8.27 -11.50 -22.69
CA SER A 6 -9.41 -10.57 -22.62
C SER A 6 -10.69 -11.21 -22.05
N ASN A 7 -10.79 -12.53 -22.07
CA ASN A 7 -11.94 -13.27 -21.56
C ASN A 7 -11.81 -13.70 -20.11
N GLN A 8 -10.66 -13.41 -19.46
CA GLN A 8 -10.42 -13.77 -18.06
C GLN A 8 -10.41 -12.55 -17.16
N SER A 9 -10.68 -12.81 -15.89
CA SER A 9 -10.55 -11.84 -14.81
C SER A 9 -9.27 -12.10 -14.04
N TYR A 10 -8.59 -11.01 -13.65
CA TYR A 10 -7.37 -11.08 -12.86
C TYR A 10 -7.50 -10.20 -11.63
N THR A 11 -7.22 -10.77 -10.47
CA THR A 11 -7.04 -9.99 -9.23
C THR A 11 -5.59 -9.52 -9.13
N PHE A 12 -5.33 -8.53 -8.29
CA PHE A 12 -3.96 -8.04 -8.08
C PHE A 12 -3.01 -9.15 -7.64
N SER A 13 -3.45 -10.05 -6.75
CA SER A 13 -2.65 -11.18 -6.30
C SER A 13 -2.37 -12.20 -7.41
N ARG A 14 -3.27 -12.34 -8.37
CA ARG A 14 -3.10 -13.27 -9.50
C ARG A 14 -1.87 -12.96 -10.34
N TYR A 15 -1.52 -11.67 -10.48
CA TYR A 15 -0.36 -11.27 -11.27
C TYR A 15 0.96 -11.81 -10.75
N PHE A 16 1.09 -11.99 -9.44
CA PHE A 16 2.29 -12.60 -8.85
C PHE A 16 2.45 -14.08 -9.22
N GLU A 17 1.36 -14.76 -9.54
CA GLU A 17 1.37 -16.18 -9.94
C GLU A 17 1.69 -16.40 -11.41
N LEU A 18 1.58 -15.36 -12.26
CA LEU A 18 1.76 -15.48 -13.70
C LEU A 18 3.22 -15.50 -14.11
N GLY A 19 4.14 -15.15 -13.23
CA GLY A 19 5.57 -15.13 -13.54
C GLY A 19 5.98 -14.08 -14.58
N LEU A 20 5.19 -13.02 -14.74
CA LEU A 20 5.47 -11.94 -15.68
C LEU A 20 6.49 -10.95 -15.11
N GLU A 21 7.34 -10.42 -15.99
CA GLU A 21 8.16 -9.27 -15.64
C GLU A 21 7.28 -8.04 -15.47
N ALA A 22 7.63 -7.17 -14.51
CA ALA A 22 6.86 -5.98 -14.22
C ALA A 22 6.75 -5.04 -15.45
N SER A 23 7.79 -4.97 -16.26
CA SER A 23 7.78 -4.18 -17.51
C SER A 23 6.78 -4.72 -18.53
N GLU A 24 6.69 -6.03 -18.66
CA GLU A 24 5.74 -6.68 -19.56
C GLU A 24 4.31 -6.42 -19.11
N LEU A 25 4.06 -6.55 -17.80
CA LEU A 25 2.75 -6.29 -17.22
C LEU A 25 2.35 -4.81 -17.40
N ALA A 26 3.26 -3.87 -17.16
CA ALA A 26 2.99 -2.45 -17.35
C ALA A 26 2.56 -2.14 -18.80
N GLN A 27 3.20 -2.77 -19.78
CA GLN A 27 2.85 -2.61 -21.19
C GLN A 27 1.43 -3.05 -21.51
N GLN A 28 0.93 -4.08 -20.84
CA GLN A 28 -0.46 -4.54 -21.03
C GLN A 28 -1.48 -3.47 -20.65
N PHE A 29 -1.10 -2.53 -19.78
CA PHE A 29 -1.94 -1.41 -19.34
C PHE A 29 -1.57 -0.09 -20.01
N GLY A 30 -0.71 -0.11 -21.02
CA GLY A 30 -0.29 1.10 -21.74
C GLY A 30 0.74 1.95 -21.01
N TYR A 31 1.46 1.35 -20.05
CA TYR A 31 2.51 2.02 -19.27
C TYR A 31 3.89 1.45 -19.57
N SER A 32 4.91 2.20 -19.20
CA SER A 32 6.29 1.73 -19.20
C SER A 32 6.84 1.74 -17.78
N LEU A 33 7.80 0.86 -17.52
CA LEU A 33 8.49 0.77 -16.24
C LEU A 33 9.88 1.37 -16.36
N THR A 34 10.19 2.32 -15.47
CA THR A 34 11.52 2.89 -15.34
C THR A 34 12.00 2.75 -13.90
N ARG A 35 13.22 2.28 -13.72
CA ARG A 35 13.85 2.18 -12.40
C ARG A 35 14.77 3.36 -12.20
N LYS A 36 14.54 4.11 -11.13
CA LYS A 36 15.38 5.25 -10.76
C LYS A 36 15.28 5.55 -9.27
N VAL A 37 16.24 6.29 -8.76
CA VAL A 37 16.16 6.86 -7.42
C VAL A 37 15.18 8.01 -7.45
N LEU A 38 14.20 8.00 -6.54
CA LEU A 38 13.18 9.03 -6.45
C LEU A 38 13.51 10.00 -5.31
N ASN A 39 13.34 11.29 -5.59
CA ASN A 39 13.30 12.33 -4.57
C ASN A 39 11.83 12.61 -4.25
N LEU A 40 11.32 11.96 -3.21
CA LEU A 40 9.94 12.17 -2.78
C LEU A 40 9.83 13.43 -1.93
N PRO A 41 8.69 14.15 -2.00
CA PRO A 41 8.43 15.25 -1.09
C PRO A 41 8.50 14.78 0.36
N GLN A 42 9.11 15.58 1.21
CA GLN A 42 9.23 15.29 2.63
C GLN A 42 8.55 16.41 3.42
N PHE A 43 7.82 16.03 4.46
CA PHE A 43 7.22 17.00 5.38
C PHE A 43 8.34 17.83 6.06
N PRO A 44 8.29 19.17 5.95
CA PRO A 44 9.41 20.01 6.37
C PRO A 44 9.50 20.24 7.87
N ASP A 45 8.40 20.05 8.60
CA ASP A 45 8.32 20.33 10.02
C ASP A 45 8.58 19.07 10.86
N GLU A 46 8.71 19.26 12.18
CA GLU A 46 8.83 18.13 13.09
C GLU A 46 7.46 17.46 13.31
N LEU A 47 7.50 16.15 13.46
CA LEU A 47 6.33 15.36 13.84
C LEU A 47 6.34 15.19 15.36
N ASP A 48 5.51 15.94 16.04
CA ASP A 48 5.47 16.04 17.51
C ASP A 48 5.16 14.71 18.22
N ARG A 49 4.52 13.77 17.54
CA ARG A 49 4.14 12.46 18.09
C ARG A 49 5.04 11.31 17.66
N LEU A 50 6.08 11.58 16.88
CA LEU A 50 6.96 10.52 16.36
C LEU A 50 7.71 9.78 17.48
N GLY A 51 8.21 10.52 18.47
CA GLY A 51 8.89 9.92 19.63
C GLY A 51 7.96 9.00 20.43
N GLU A 52 6.75 9.44 20.67
CA GLU A 52 5.75 8.66 21.38
C GLU A 52 5.33 7.40 20.61
N LEU A 53 5.17 7.51 19.29
CA LEU A 53 4.90 6.35 18.43
C LEU A 53 6.03 5.32 18.52
N ARG A 54 7.27 5.77 18.44
CA ARG A 54 8.45 4.91 18.57
C ARG A 54 8.46 4.18 19.91
N ASP A 55 8.25 4.92 21.00
CA ASP A 55 8.26 4.35 22.34
C ASP A 55 7.21 3.27 22.51
N ARG A 56 6.00 3.49 22.00
CA ARG A 56 4.92 2.49 22.05
C ARG A 56 5.24 1.24 21.24
N ILE A 57 5.87 1.39 20.10
CA ILE A 57 6.29 0.24 19.29
C ILE A 57 7.41 -0.52 20.00
N GLU A 58 8.42 0.17 20.47
CA GLU A 58 9.56 -0.43 21.15
C GLU A 58 9.16 -1.16 22.43
N GLU A 59 8.16 -0.65 23.15
CA GLU A 59 7.63 -1.29 24.37
C GLU A 59 7.08 -2.70 24.11
N VAL A 60 6.41 -2.90 22.98
CA VAL A 60 5.74 -4.18 22.69
C VAL A 60 6.59 -5.15 21.88
N LEU A 61 7.58 -4.65 21.14
CA LEU A 61 8.41 -5.50 20.27
C LEU A 61 9.04 -6.71 20.97
N PRO A 62 9.56 -6.61 22.22
CA PRO A 62 10.14 -7.77 22.88
C PRO A 62 9.14 -8.92 23.14
N PHE A 63 7.85 -8.61 23.10
CA PHE A 63 6.80 -9.56 23.45
C PHE A 63 6.05 -10.11 22.24
N VAL A 64 6.33 -9.60 21.02
CA VAL A 64 5.60 -10.00 19.82
C VAL A 64 6.55 -10.50 18.75
N PRO A 65 6.59 -11.80 18.48
CA PRO A 65 7.32 -12.32 17.33
C PRO A 65 6.72 -11.80 16.02
N LEU A 66 7.53 -11.12 15.21
CA LEU A 66 7.10 -10.58 13.90
C LEU A 66 7.33 -11.61 12.79
N THR A 67 6.84 -12.82 12.98
CA THR A 67 7.13 -13.97 12.12
C THR A 67 6.18 -14.12 10.94
N ASN A 68 5.06 -13.41 10.93
CA ASN A 68 4.09 -13.43 9.85
C ASN A 68 3.65 -12.02 9.48
N GLU A 69 2.99 -11.92 8.33
CA GLU A 69 2.51 -10.64 7.81
C GLU A 69 1.53 -9.95 8.76
N LEU A 70 0.59 -10.70 9.31
CA LEU A 70 -0.43 -10.14 10.20
C LEU A 70 0.19 -9.52 11.45
N ALA A 71 1.16 -10.16 12.08
CA ALA A 71 1.86 -9.62 13.23
C ALA A 71 2.59 -8.31 12.88
N ARG A 72 3.25 -8.25 11.73
CA ARG A 72 3.93 -7.04 11.26
C ARG A 72 2.94 -5.92 10.95
N ARG A 73 1.80 -6.23 10.34
CA ARG A 73 0.74 -5.26 10.07
C ARG A 73 0.18 -4.67 11.37
N GLU A 74 -0.20 -5.52 12.31
CA GLU A 74 -0.85 -5.11 13.56
C GLU A 74 0.08 -4.27 14.45
N ILE A 75 1.34 -4.65 14.56
CA ILE A 75 2.27 -4.04 15.52
C ILE A 75 3.04 -2.85 14.92
N LEU A 76 3.39 -2.90 13.64
CA LEU A 76 4.20 -1.85 13.01
C LEU A 76 3.39 -1.00 12.05
N ILE A 77 2.83 -1.60 11.02
CA ILE A 77 2.29 -0.85 9.87
C ILE A 77 1.02 -0.12 10.27
N SER A 78 0.07 -0.76 10.95
CA SER A 78 -1.17 -0.13 11.36
C SER A 78 -0.95 1.06 12.28
N ARG A 79 0.05 0.99 13.15
CA ARG A 79 0.37 2.09 14.07
C ARG A 79 0.87 3.32 13.31
N VAL A 80 1.73 3.13 12.32
CA VAL A 80 2.21 4.22 11.45
C VAL A 80 1.05 4.77 10.62
N VAL A 81 0.24 3.92 10.02
CA VAL A 81 -0.89 4.34 9.20
C VAL A 81 -1.91 5.15 10.01
N THR A 82 -2.22 4.72 11.23
CA THR A 82 -3.16 5.45 12.08
C THR A 82 -2.58 6.78 12.58
N GLU A 83 -1.27 6.89 12.78
CA GLU A 83 -0.63 8.18 13.07
C GLU A 83 -0.72 9.16 11.91
N LEU A 84 -0.69 8.69 10.68
CA LEU A 84 -0.88 9.55 9.51
C LEU A 84 -2.25 10.25 9.54
N ILE A 85 -3.27 9.62 10.08
CA ILE A 85 -4.60 10.24 10.22
C ILE A 85 -4.56 11.45 11.13
N HIS A 86 -3.79 11.40 12.20
CA HIS A 86 -3.64 12.54 13.11
C HIS A 86 -3.13 13.79 12.37
N TYR A 87 -2.15 13.62 11.47
CA TYR A 87 -1.55 14.72 10.74
C TYR A 87 -2.33 15.14 9.50
N THR A 88 -3.04 14.21 8.86
CA THR A 88 -3.67 14.44 7.56
C THR A 88 -5.19 14.52 7.62
N GLN A 89 -5.80 13.96 8.66
CA GLN A 89 -7.25 13.76 8.76
C GLN A 89 -7.82 12.97 7.57
N ALA A 90 -7.01 12.10 6.98
CA ALA A 90 -7.41 11.27 5.87
C ALA A 90 -8.44 10.22 6.29
N GLU A 91 -9.31 9.86 5.38
CA GLU A 91 -10.16 8.69 5.54
C GLU A 91 -9.32 7.43 5.30
N LEU A 92 -9.42 6.47 6.22
CA LEU A 92 -8.73 5.19 6.11
C LEU A 92 -9.72 4.08 5.83
N ARG A 93 -9.47 3.32 4.78
CA ARG A 93 -10.15 2.05 4.49
C ARG A 93 -9.15 0.91 4.63
N ILE A 94 -9.55 -0.14 5.32
CA ILE A 94 -8.74 -1.35 5.57
C ILE A 94 -9.39 -2.51 4.82
N GLU A 95 -8.57 -3.31 4.14
CA GLU A 95 -9.05 -4.42 3.31
C GLU A 95 -10.12 -3.94 2.30
N TYR A 96 -9.82 -2.84 1.64
CA TYR A 96 -10.75 -2.20 0.72
C TYR A 96 -10.85 -2.96 -0.59
N SER A 97 -12.06 -3.43 -0.91
CA SER A 97 -12.33 -4.13 -2.16
C SER A 97 -12.48 -3.12 -3.29
N LEU A 98 -11.64 -3.25 -4.30
CA LEU A 98 -11.61 -2.37 -5.47
C LEU A 98 -11.80 -3.17 -6.74
N LYS A 99 -12.67 -2.69 -7.61
CA LYS A 99 -12.80 -3.21 -8.98
C LYS A 99 -12.84 -2.05 -9.97
N VAL A 100 -11.78 -1.90 -10.73
CA VAL A 100 -11.69 -0.93 -11.83
C VAL A 100 -12.12 -1.60 -13.15
N SER A 101 -11.64 -2.82 -13.37
CA SER A 101 -11.93 -3.62 -14.55
C SER A 101 -11.75 -5.11 -14.22
N ASN A 102 -12.02 -5.98 -15.20
CA ASN A 102 -11.72 -7.41 -15.05
C ASN A 102 -10.23 -7.69 -14.87
N TRP A 103 -9.37 -6.78 -15.28
CA TRP A 103 -7.92 -6.91 -15.15
C TRP A 103 -7.34 -6.16 -13.95
N LEU A 104 -8.11 -5.23 -13.36
CA LEU A 104 -7.69 -4.41 -12.22
C LEU A 104 -8.72 -4.50 -11.11
N GLN A 105 -8.57 -5.47 -10.25
CA GLN A 105 -9.45 -5.71 -9.12
C GLN A 105 -8.74 -6.46 -8.00
N GLY A 106 -9.22 -6.31 -6.79
CA GLY A 106 -8.70 -6.98 -5.63
C GLY A 106 -8.91 -6.18 -4.37
N ASN A 107 -8.30 -6.64 -3.28
CA ASN A 107 -8.35 -5.94 -2.00
C ASN A 107 -7.06 -5.15 -1.80
N LEU A 108 -7.22 -3.92 -1.33
CA LEU A 108 -6.11 -3.07 -0.90
C LEU A 108 -5.99 -3.20 0.62
N ASP A 109 -4.78 -3.42 1.13
CA ASP A 109 -4.57 -3.53 2.57
C ASP A 109 -4.99 -2.26 3.28
N TYR A 110 -4.51 -1.11 2.80
CA TYR A 110 -4.87 0.21 3.30
C TYR A 110 -5.06 1.18 2.16
N LEU A 111 -6.14 1.93 2.22
CA LEU A 111 -6.39 3.05 1.32
C LEU A 111 -6.61 4.31 2.16
N LEU A 112 -5.77 5.31 1.95
CA LEU A 112 -5.90 6.63 2.56
C LEU A 112 -6.38 7.62 1.50
N ARG A 113 -7.40 8.38 1.83
CA ARG A 113 -7.96 9.39 0.94
C ARG A 113 -8.05 10.73 1.66
N VAL A 114 -7.39 11.74 1.10
CA VAL A 114 -7.41 13.11 1.64
C VAL A 114 -8.36 13.95 0.83
N ASN A 115 -9.41 14.46 1.47
CA ASN A 115 -10.44 15.33 0.88
C ASN A 115 -11.16 14.71 -0.33
N SER A 116 -12.10 15.47 -0.87
CA SER A 116 -12.78 15.19 -2.14
C SER A 116 -11.87 15.31 -3.37
N ALA A 117 -10.61 15.68 -3.20
CA ALA A 117 -9.67 16.02 -4.27
C ALA A 117 -8.77 14.83 -4.65
N ASN A 118 -9.30 13.68 -4.97
CA ASN A 118 -8.58 12.57 -5.64
C ASN A 118 -7.15 12.27 -5.17
N GLN A 119 -6.79 12.69 -3.95
CA GLN A 119 -5.48 12.37 -3.38
C GLN A 119 -5.58 11.05 -2.64
N LEU A 120 -5.02 10.02 -3.24
CA LEU A 120 -5.07 8.66 -2.75
C LEU A 120 -3.67 8.17 -2.41
N LEU A 121 -3.55 7.42 -1.33
CA LEU A 121 -2.36 6.67 -0.99
C LEU A 121 -2.77 5.22 -0.72
N VAL A 122 -2.15 4.30 -1.44
CA VAL A 122 -2.33 2.86 -1.25
C VAL A 122 -1.10 2.32 -0.53
N ILE A 123 -1.32 1.56 0.53
CA ILE A 123 -0.27 0.88 1.27
C ILE A 123 -0.56 -0.62 1.23
N GLU A 124 0.39 -1.37 0.71
CA GLU A 124 0.37 -2.83 0.71
C GLU A 124 1.42 -3.34 1.69
N ALA A 125 1.04 -4.28 2.49
CA ALA A 125 1.90 -4.84 3.53
C ALA A 125 2.45 -6.22 3.15
#